data_45ba7d107a73bb07020f6e7469c95167
#
_entry.id   45ba7d107a73bb07020f6e7469c95167
#
_cell.length_a   1.000
_cell.length_b   1.000
_cell.length_c   1.000
_cell.angle_alpha   90.00
_cell.angle_beta   90.00
_cell.angle_gamma   90.00
#
_symmetry.space_group_name_H-M   'P 1'
#
loop_
_entity.id
_entity.type
_entity.pdbx_description
1 polymer ?
#
loop_
_entity_poly.entity_id
_entity_poly.type
_entity_poly.pdbx_seq_one_letter_code
_entity_poly.pdbx_strand_id
1 'polypeptide(L)'
;MIRGLYTSATAMLAAQSQSEVIGDNVANIKTPGYKEQLASNSSFPSMLIQRMGGNQPSGIVQIGGLGTGVGVDRTALSNAQGALQTTDIKTDLALTSPGYFVVQTPGGERYTRNGHFQLNANGMLQSPDGYALQGVNGPIGPLSSEFSVKADGTIMDKGQIMDRLRVVDIPVEALKREGQSLYSTSQPIQVSTTAQVLQGSIEASNVDLSGQMIQMMTVMKAYEANQKVIQTEDEMLGKAVNEVGKI
;
A
#
# COMPACT_ATOMS: atom_id res chain seq x y z
N MET A 1 -10.45 21.87 -27.03
CA MET A 1 -11.68 21.31 -26.52
C MET A 1 -11.56 19.80 -26.28
N ILE A 2 -11.50 18.90 -27.28
CA ILE A 2 -11.44 17.44 -27.06
C ILE A 2 -10.27 17.00 -26.17
N ARG A 3 -9.10 17.64 -26.29
CA ARG A 3 -7.91 17.31 -25.44
C ARG A 3 -8.10 17.70 -24.00
N GLY A 4 -8.68 18.86 -23.70
CA GLY A 4 -8.99 19.28 -22.35
C GLY A 4 -9.92 18.29 -21.66
N LEU A 5 -10.93 17.82 -22.39
CA LEU A 5 -11.85 16.79 -21.91
C LEU A 5 -11.13 15.48 -21.55
N TYR A 6 -10.21 14.99 -22.40
CA TYR A 6 -9.42 13.80 -22.11
C TYR A 6 -8.47 14.00 -20.91
N THR A 7 -7.77 15.14 -20.84
CA THR A 7 -6.85 15.40 -19.71
C THR A 7 -7.60 15.55 -18.40
N SER A 8 -8.76 16.21 -18.40
CA SER A 8 -9.61 16.32 -17.21
C SER A 8 -10.22 14.98 -16.80
N ALA A 9 -10.66 14.16 -17.78
CA ALA A 9 -11.17 12.82 -17.49
C ALA A 9 -10.08 11.91 -16.87
N THR A 10 -8.86 11.92 -17.42
CA THR A 10 -7.75 11.14 -16.84
C THR A 10 -7.35 11.64 -15.47
N ALA A 11 -7.37 12.96 -15.23
CA ALA A 11 -7.12 13.54 -13.92
C ALA A 11 -8.20 13.14 -12.89
N MET A 12 -9.48 13.05 -13.31
CA MET A 12 -10.56 12.55 -12.44
C MET A 12 -10.37 11.07 -12.07
N LEU A 13 -9.98 10.23 -13.03
CA LEU A 13 -9.69 8.82 -12.77
C LEU A 13 -8.50 8.66 -11.81
N ALA A 14 -7.44 9.46 -11.99
CA ALA A 14 -6.31 9.47 -11.08
C ALA A 14 -6.70 9.93 -9.66
N ALA A 15 -7.52 10.97 -9.56
CA ALA A 15 -8.06 11.47 -8.29
C ALA A 15 -8.95 10.42 -7.60
N GLN A 16 -9.78 9.70 -8.36
CA GLN A 16 -10.58 8.60 -7.82
C GLN A 16 -9.71 7.50 -7.24
N SER A 17 -8.71 7.03 -7.98
CA SER A 17 -7.80 5.99 -7.49
C SER A 17 -6.99 6.44 -6.28
N GLN A 18 -6.56 7.71 -6.22
CA GLN A 18 -5.93 8.26 -5.01
C GLN A 18 -6.90 8.29 -3.83
N SER A 19 -8.16 8.66 -4.06
CA SER A 19 -9.20 8.66 -3.00
C SER A 19 -9.43 7.26 -2.45
N GLU A 20 -9.40 6.22 -3.29
CA GLU A 20 -9.52 4.82 -2.87
C GLU A 20 -8.34 4.40 -1.97
N VAL A 21 -7.11 4.74 -2.35
CA VAL A 21 -5.91 4.45 -1.55
C VAL A 21 -5.95 5.18 -0.20
N ILE A 22 -6.34 6.46 -0.18
CA ILE A 22 -6.49 7.23 1.05
C ILE A 22 -7.61 6.63 1.92
N GLY A 23 -8.72 6.23 1.32
CA GLY A 23 -9.82 5.55 2.00
C GLY A 23 -9.38 4.25 2.67
N ASP A 24 -8.58 3.44 1.98
CA ASP A 24 -7.97 2.21 2.50
C ASP A 24 -7.04 2.50 3.69
N ASN A 25 -6.20 3.56 3.60
CA ASN A 25 -5.32 3.97 4.70
C ASN A 25 -6.13 4.39 5.94
N VAL A 26 -7.16 5.20 5.74
CA VAL A 26 -8.03 5.67 6.84
C VAL A 26 -8.79 4.51 7.47
N ALA A 27 -9.34 3.60 6.68
CA ALA A 27 -10.06 2.42 7.17
C ALA A 27 -9.18 1.51 8.04
N ASN A 28 -7.87 1.44 7.73
CA ASN A 28 -6.92 0.56 8.40
C ASN A 28 -6.02 1.26 9.43
N ILE A 29 -6.35 2.46 9.86
CA ILE A 29 -5.55 3.19 10.86
C ILE A 29 -5.46 2.47 12.21
N LYS A 30 -6.48 1.70 12.58
CA LYS A 30 -6.53 0.90 13.80
C LYS A 30 -6.02 -0.54 13.61
N THR A 31 -5.68 -0.93 12.38
CA THR A 31 -5.21 -2.30 12.09
C THR A 31 -3.74 -2.41 12.49
N PRO A 32 -3.37 -3.29 13.44
CA PRO A 32 -1.98 -3.46 13.85
C PRO A 32 -1.11 -3.92 12.67
N GLY A 33 0.09 -3.38 12.58
CA GLY A 33 1.06 -3.73 11.54
C GLY A 33 0.68 -3.30 10.13
N TYR A 34 -0.36 -2.49 9.96
CA TYR A 34 -0.72 -1.93 8.66
C TYR A 34 0.32 -0.91 8.21
N LYS A 35 0.72 -1.00 6.96
CA LYS A 35 1.64 -0.05 6.30
C LYS A 35 0.86 0.83 5.34
N GLU A 36 1.07 2.14 5.48
CA GLU A 36 0.51 3.17 4.61
C GLU A 36 0.80 2.87 3.14
N GLN A 37 -0.22 3.02 2.29
CA GLN A 37 -0.07 2.97 0.84
C GLN A 37 0.00 4.38 0.27
N LEU A 38 0.93 4.59 -0.63
CA LEU A 38 1.14 5.83 -1.35
C LEU A 38 0.82 5.61 -2.82
N ALA A 39 -0.14 6.36 -3.37
CA ALA A 39 -0.42 6.35 -4.79
C ALA A 39 0.53 7.31 -5.51
N SER A 40 1.28 6.79 -6.47
CA SER A 40 2.16 7.59 -7.33
C SER A 40 1.50 7.83 -8.68
N ASN A 41 1.38 9.10 -9.06
CA ASN A 41 0.87 9.48 -10.36
C ASN A 41 2.03 9.65 -11.35
N SER A 42 1.82 9.18 -12.58
CA SER A 42 2.73 9.36 -13.68
C SER A 42 2.02 10.07 -14.83
N SER A 43 2.72 11.00 -15.48
CA SER A 43 2.21 11.60 -16.71
C SER A 43 2.33 10.61 -17.86
N PHE A 44 1.32 10.56 -18.72
CA PHE A 44 1.43 9.81 -19.97
C PHE A 44 2.57 10.37 -20.84
N PRO A 45 3.15 9.54 -21.76
CA PRO A 45 4.18 9.99 -22.66
C PRO A 45 3.72 11.24 -23.42
N SER A 46 4.58 12.28 -23.46
CA SER A 46 4.29 13.51 -24.19
C SER A 46 4.34 13.26 -25.69
N MET A 47 3.37 13.78 -26.43
CA MET A 47 3.40 13.79 -27.89
C MET A 47 4.28 14.94 -28.39
N LEU A 48 5.16 14.65 -29.31
CA LEU A 48 5.97 15.67 -29.96
C LEU A 48 5.10 16.56 -30.89
N ILE A 49 5.13 17.86 -30.64
CA ILE A 49 4.50 18.83 -31.54
C ILE A 49 5.52 19.27 -32.55
N GLN A 50 5.17 19.12 -33.83
CA GLN A 50 5.99 19.55 -34.95
C GLN A 50 5.25 20.60 -35.74
N ARG A 51 5.96 21.66 -36.13
CA ARG A 51 5.45 22.66 -37.07
C ARG A 51 5.73 22.18 -38.48
N MET A 52 4.70 21.94 -39.27
CA MET A 52 4.79 21.74 -40.70
C MET A 52 4.57 23.10 -41.40
N GLY A 53 5.53 23.51 -42.17
CA GLY A 53 5.44 24.76 -42.96
C GLY A 53 6.46 25.81 -42.55
N GLY A 54 7.31 26.13 -43.44
CA GLY A 54 8.33 27.19 -43.41
C GLY A 54 9.20 27.05 -44.65
N ASN A 55 9.81 28.16 -45.06
CA ASN A 55 10.59 28.31 -46.30
C ASN A 55 11.96 27.60 -46.29
N GLN A 56 12.08 26.50 -45.49
CA GLN A 56 13.29 25.67 -45.42
C GLN A 56 13.06 24.26 -45.95
N PRO A 57 14.04 23.65 -46.65
CA PRO A 57 13.90 22.36 -47.33
C PRO A 57 13.70 21.14 -46.41
N SER A 58 13.89 21.28 -45.11
CA SER A 58 13.66 20.22 -44.09
C SER A 58 12.51 20.51 -43.14
N GLY A 59 11.56 21.25 -43.55
CA GLY A 59 10.25 21.67 -43.06
C GLY A 59 9.64 21.21 -41.73
N ILE A 60 10.31 20.38 -40.94
CA ILE A 60 9.81 19.86 -39.68
C ILE A 60 10.66 20.45 -38.54
N VAL A 61 10.11 21.43 -37.84
CA VAL A 61 10.71 22.00 -36.63
C VAL A 61 9.96 21.47 -35.41
N GLN A 62 10.67 20.79 -34.51
CA GLN A 62 10.15 20.38 -33.23
C GLN A 62 9.91 21.59 -32.34
N ILE A 63 8.65 21.80 -31.92
CA ILE A 63 8.25 23.00 -31.16
C ILE A 63 8.16 22.69 -29.66
N GLY A 64 7.95 21.43 -29.28
CA GLY A 64 7.85 21.03 -27.89
C GLY A 64 7.09 19.71 -27.68
N GLY A 65 6.86 19.36 -26.42
CA GLY A 65 6.06 18.20 -26.02
C GLY A 65 4.67 18.61 -25.54
N LEU A 66 3.66 17.82 -25.89
CA LEU A 66 2.30 17.98 -25.41
C LEU A 66 1.97 16.86 -24.44
N GLY A 67 1.60 17.21 -23.20
CA GLY A 67 1.07 16.24 -22.24
C GLY A 67 -0.30 15.70 -22.69
N THR A 68 -0.48 14.40 -22.56
CA THR A 68 -1.71 13.72 -23.00
C THR A 68 -2.62 13.31 -21.84
N GLY A 69 -2.16 13.51 -20.60
CA GLY A 69 -2.92 13.17 -19.38
C GLY A 69 -2.02 12.58 -18.28
N VAL A 70 -2.68 12.07 -17.24
CA VAL A 70 -2.06 11.47 -16.06
C VAL A 70 -2.76 10.16 -15.73
N GLY A 71 -2.01 9.22 -15.17
CA GLY A 71 -2.55 7.98 -14.63
C GLY A 71 -1.86 7.61 -13.32
N VAL A 72 -2.46 6.73 -12.55
CA VAL A 72 -1.78 6.11 -11.41
C VAL A 72 -0.82 5.05 -11.96
N ASP A 73 0.47 5.22 -11.67
CA ASP A 73 1.53 4.31 -12.12
C ASP A 73 1.56 3.06 -11.22
N ARG A 74 1.74 3.31 -9.92
CA ARG A 74 1.80 2.24 -8.92
C ARG A 74 1.36 2.74 -7.55
N THR A 75 0.98 1.79 -6.70
CA THR A 75 0.91 2.00 -5.25
C THR A 75 2.18 1.46 -4.61
N ALA A 76 2.84 2.28 -3.81
CA ALA A 76 4.00 1.89 -3.02
C ALA A 76 3.59 1.77 -1.54
N LEU A 77 4.25 0.86 -0.80
CA LEU A 77 4.08 0.76 0.65
C LEU A 77 5.11 1.64 1.36
N SER A 78 4.69 2.34 2.40
CA SER A 78 5.60 3.09 3.28
C SER A 78 6.40 2.11 4.15
N ASN A 79 7.73 2.22 4.15
CA ASN A 79 8.59 1.38 4.99
C ASN A 79 8.73 1.92 6.43
N ALA A 80 8.12 3.06 6.74
CA ALA A 80 8.19 3.64 8.08
C ALA A 80 7.59 2.69 9.12
N GLN A 81 8.26 2.54 10.26
CA GLN A 81 7.75 1.75 11.37
C GLN A 81 6.65 2.52 12.09
N GLY A 82 5.56 1.84 12.41
CA GLY A 82 4.50 2.37 13.27
C GLY A 82 4.94 2.47 14.74
N ALA A 83 4.19 3.22 15.53
CA ALA A 83 4.44 3.30 16.96
C ALA A 83 4.23 1.94 17.64
N LEU A 84 5.12 1.55 18.54
CA LEU A 84 4.96 0.35 19.35
C LEU A 84 4.04 0.66 20.54
N GLN A 85 3.02 -0.17 20.72
CA GLN A 85 2.04 -0.07 21.79
C GLN A 85 2.11 -1.32 22.68
N THR A 86 2.30 -1.13 23.97
CA THR A 86 2.27 -2.22 24.95
C THR A 86 0.83 -2.64 25.21
N THR A 87 0.56 -3.94 25.10
CA THR A 87 -0.76 -4.53 25.33
C THR A 87 -0.81 -5.45 26.55
N ASP A 88 0.36 -5.83 27.07
CA ASP A 88 0.56 -6.81 28.15
C ASP A 88 -0.06 -8.21 27.86
N ILE A 89 -0.46 -8.46 26.62
CA ILE A 89 -0.98 -9.74 26.16
C ILE A 89 0.19 -10.57 25.63
N LYS A 90 0.44 -11.74 26.26
CA LYS A 90 1.61 -12.58 25.94
C LYS A 90 1.64 -13.06 24.47
N THR A 91 0.49 -13.16 23.82
CA THR A 91 0.39 -13.59 22.42
C THR A 91 0.66 -12.47 21.43
N ASP A 92 0.70 -11.21 21.90
CA ASP A 92 1.01 -10.08 21.06
C ASP A 92 2.53 -9.93 20.90
N LEU A 93 3.00 -9.82 19.67
CA LEU A 93 4.41 -9.78 19.30
C LEU A 93 4.67 -8.60 18.36
N ALA A 94 5.60 -7.73 18.71
CA ALA A 94 6.03 -6.66 17.83
C ALA A 94 7.45 -6.91 17.34
N LEU A 95 7.74 -6.50 16.09
CA LEU A 95 9.11 -6.44 15.58
C LEU A 95 9.67 -5.04 15.81
N THR A 96 10.83 -4.95 16.46
CA THR A 96 11.56 -3.69 16.63
C THR A 96 12.59 -3.46 15.52
N SER A 97 12.83 -4.48 14.70
CA SER A 97 13.68 -4.46 13.52
C SER A 97 12.87 -4.53 12.22
N PRO A 98 13.45 -4.19 11.07
CA PRO A 98 12.83 -4.47 9.78
C PRO A 98 12.53 -5.97 9.62
N GLY A 99 11.46 -6.32 8.87
CA GLY A 99 11.08 -7.69 8.57
C GLY A 99 9.58 -7.95 8.74
N TYR A 100 9.18 -9.18 8.46
CA TYR A 100 7.79 -9.62 8.49
C TYR A 100 7.69 -11.01 9.12
N PHE A 101 6.63 -11.24 9.86
CA PHE A 101 6.26 -12.60 10.32
C PHE A 101 5.79 -13.43 9.13
N VAL A 102 6.04 -14.72 9.19
CA VAL A 102 5.59 -15.68 8.18
C VAL A 102 4.37 -16.42 8.70
N VAL A 103 3.28 -16.42 7.96
CA VAL A 103 2.06 -17.16 8.27
C VAL A 103 1.71 -18.12 7.14
N GLN A 104 1.18 -19.29 7.50
CA GLN A 104 0.76 -20.29 6.53
C GLN A 104 -0.72 -20.11 6.22
N THR A 105 -1.02 -19.76 4.97
CA THR A 105 -2.40 -19.68 4.45
C THR A 105 -2.69 -20.85 3.50
N PRO A 106 -3.96 -21.13 3.16
CA PRO A 106 -4.30 -22.12 2.15
C PRO A 106 -3.68 -21.86 0.77
N GLY A 107 -3.37 -20.57 0.47
CA GLY A 107 -2.69 -20.15 -0.76
C GLY A 107 -1.16 -20.17 -0.69
N GLY A 108 -0.57 -20.73 0.38
CA GLY A 108 0.88 -20.74 0.61
C GLY A 108 1.34 -19.79 1.71
N GLU A 109 2.66 -19.57 1.79
CA GLU A 109 3.24 -18.64 2.77
C GLU A 109 2.86 -17.20 2.44
N ARG A 110 2.50 -16.44 3.49
CA ARG A 110 2.22 -15.01 3.43
C ARG A 110 2.99 -14.31 4.55
N TYR A 111 3.17 -13.03 4.37
CA TYR A 111 3.98 -12.20 5.26
C TYR A 111 3.08 -11.17 5.91
N THR A 112 3.30 -10.93 7.19
CA THR A 112 2.51 -9.94 7.93
C THR A 112 3.40 -9.17 8.92
N ARG A 113 3.04 -7.90 9.14
CA ARG A 113 3.57 -7.08 10.23
C ARG A 113 2.62 -7.06 11.43
N ASN A 114 1.41 -7.59 11.24
CA ASN A 114 0.44 -7.72 12.30
C ASN A 114 0.94 -8.74 13.33
N GLY A 115 1.20 -8.26 14.55
CA GLY A 115 1.68 -9.07 15.66
C GLY A 115 0.58 -9.51 16.62
N HIS A 116 -0.68 -9.24 16.31
CA HIS A 116 -1.79 -9.72 17.14
C HIS A 116 -2.07 -11.18 16.82
N PHE A 117 -1.60 -12.08 17.69
CA PHE A 117 -1.78 -13.52 17.57
C PHE A 117 -2.65 -14.05 18.70
N GLN A 118 -3.18 -15.24 18.51
CA GLN A 118 -3.96 -15.97 19.51
C GLN A 118 -3.60 -17.45 19.52
N LEU A 119 -3.75 -18.10 20.68
CA LEU A 119 -3.61 -19.54 20.79
C LEU A 119 -4.92 -20.21 20.40
N ASN A 120 -4.86 -21.21 19.52
CA ASN A 120 -6.01 -22.05 19.22
C ASN A 120 -6.19 -23.15 20.27
N ALA A 121 -7.26 -23.98 20.15
CA ALA A 121 -7.53 -25.08 21.05
C ALA A 121 -6.40 -26.13 21.14
N ASN A 122 -5.54 -26.20 20.12
CA ASN A 122 -4.40 -27.12 20.07
C ASN A 122 -3.09 -26.47 20.58
N GLY A 123 -3.15 -25.25 21.12
CA GLY A 123 -1.97 -24.52 21.58
C GLY A 123 -1.09 -23.95 20.47
N MET A 124 -1.58 -23.87 19.23
CA MET A 124 -0.83 -23.29 18.10
C MET A 124 -1.05 -21.77 18.05
N LEU A 125 0.02 -21.02 17.81
CA LEU A 125 -0.08 -19.58 17.53
C LEU A 125 -0.63 -19.34 16.12
N GLN A 126 -1.71 -18.57 16.05
CA GLN A 126 -2.35 -18.22 14.79
C GLN A 126 -2.77 -16.75 14.75
N SER A 127 -2.91 -16.19 13.55
CA SER A 127 -3.54 -14.89 13.36
C SER A 127 -5.04 -14.93 13.69
N PRO A 128 -5.71 -13.78 13.87
CA PRO A 128 -7.17 -13.73 14.04
C PRO A 128 -7.95 -14.42 12.90
N ASP A 129 -7.36 -14.45 11.70
CA ASP A 129 -7.92 -15.09 10.51
C ASP A 129 -7.73 -16.63 10.51
N GLY A 130 -7.08 -17.19 11.53
CA GLY A 130 -6.83 -18.63 11.65
C GLY A 130 -5.56 -19.13 10.94
N TYR A 131 -4.70 -18.27 10.46
CA TYR A 131 -3.45 -18.67 9.80
C TYR A 131 -2.33 -18.94 10.81
N ALA A 132 -1.71 -20.13 10.74
CA ALA A 132 -0.68 -20.54 11.67
C ALA A 132 0.60 -19.73 11.48
N LEU A 133 1.14 -19.18 12.58
CA LEU A 133 2.43 -18.51 12.61
C LEU A 133 3.56 -19.53 12.44
N GLN A 134 4.54 -19.20 11.57
CA GLN A 134 5.65 -20.10 11.24
C GLN A 134 6.90 -19.78 12.07
N GLY A 135 7.48 -20.80 12.63
CA GLY A 135 8.82 -20.82 13.15
C GLY A 135 9.84 -21.32 12.12
N VAL A 136 11.07 -21.51 12.57
CA VAL A 136 12.16 -22.05 11.73
C VAL A 136 11.91 -23.52 11.39
N ASN A 137 11.34 -24.29 12.32
CA ASN A 137 11.12 -25.74 12.17
C ASN A 137 9.68 -26.08 11.72
N GLY A 138 8.81 -25.08 11.54
CA GLY A 138 7.41 -25.28 11.12
C GLY A 138 6.41 -24.43 11.90
N PRO A 139 5.14 -24.80 11.94
CA PRO A 139 4.12 -24.07 12.68
C PRO A 139 4.44 -24.06 14.19
N ILE A 140 4.26 -22.90 14.82
CA ILE A 140 4.60 -22.70 16.24
C ILE A 140 3.53 -23.29 17.14
N GLY A 141 3.92 -24.25 17.97
CA GLY A 141 3.10 -24.91 18.97
C GLY A 141 3.34 -26.42 19.02
N PRO A 142 2.71 -27.15 19.98
CA PRO A 142 1.77 -26.64 20.99
C PRO A 142 2.46 -25.86 22.13
N LEU A 143 1.93 -24.71 22.48
CA LEU A 143 2.42 -23.86 23.57
C LEU A 143 1.42 -23.84 24.74
N SER A 144 1.93 -23.66 25.96
CA SER A 144 1.09 -23.38 27.13
C SER A 144 0.72 -21.89 27.17
N SER A 145 -0.20 -21.49 28.05
CA SER A 145 -0.54 -20.08 28.27
C SER A 145 0.59 -19.24 28.88
N GLU A 146 1.67 -19.91 29.35
CA GLU A 146 2.79 -19.26 30.03
C GLU A 146 4.09 -19.25 29.22
N PHE A 147 3.98 -19.33 27.87
CA PHE A 147 5.15 -19.22 27.02
C PHE A 147 5.78 -17.82 27.09
N SER A 148 7.06 -17.74 26.81
CA SER A 148 7.80 -16.49 26.70
C SER A 148 8.59 -16.43 25.39
N VAL A 149 8.70 -15.23 24.81
CA VAL A 149 9.49 -14.98 23.60
C VAL A 149 10.64 -14.06 23.95
N LYS A 150 11.86 -14.51 23.68
CA LYS A 150 13.06 -13.70 23.87
C LYS A 150 13.19 -12.66 22.75
N ALA A 151 14.03 -11.65 23.00
CA ALA A 151 14.29 -10.58 22.02
C ALA A 151 14.87 -11.10 20.68
N ASP A 152 15.52 -12.25 20.66
CA ASP A 152 16.06 -12.90 19.47
C ASP A 152 15.01 -13.74 18.70
N GLY A 153 13.74 -13.71 19.15
CA GLY A 153 12.66 -14.48 18.56
C GLY A 153 12.58 -15.94 19.03
N THR A 154 13.42 -16.37 19.98
CA THR A 154 13.35 -17.73 20.55
C THR A 154 12.14 -17.87 21.45
N ILE A 155 11.32 -18.89 21.20
CA ILE A 155 10.12 -19.22 21.97
C ILE A 155 10.48 -20.26 23.02
N MET A 156 10.16 -19.94 24.25
CA MET A 156 10.36 -20.83 25.40
C MET A 156 9.01 -21.15 26.03
N ASP A 157 8.78 -22.42 26.29
CA ASP A 157 7.65 -22.91 27.08
C ASP A 157 8.15 -23.76 28.24
N LYS A 158 7.72 -23.45 29.46
CA LYS A 158 8.14 -24.15 30.71
C LYS A 158 9.65 -24.30 30.86
N GLY A 159 10.41 -23.30 30.38
CA GLY A 159 11.88 -23.27 30.47
C GLY A 159 12.61 -24.07 29.35
N GLN A 160 11.89 -24.69 28.44
CA GLN A 160 12.46 -25.37 27.28
C GLN A 160 12.33 -24.52 26.02
N ILE A 161 13.34 -24.56 25.16
CA ILE A 161 13.30 -23.93 23.85
C ILE A 161 12.43 -24.80 22.93
N MET A 162 11.32 -24.24 22.45
CA MET A 162 10.41 -24.94 21.54
C MET A 162 10.79 -24.71 20.08
N ASP A 163 10.91 -23.43 19.67
CA ASP A 163 11.28 -23.05 18.31
C ASP A 163 11.76 -21.57 18.31
N ARG A 164 12.10 -21.09 17.15
CA ARG A 164 12.42 -19.69 16.92
C ARG A 164 11.49 -19.11 15.85
N LEU A 165 11.00 -17.88 16.07
CA LEU A 165 10.18 -17.16 15.10
C LEU A 165 10.92 -17.01 13.76
N ARG A 166 10.27 -17.33 12.68
CA ARG A 166 10.77 -17.10 11.33
C ARG A 166 10.38 -15.70 10.89
N VAL A 167 11.34 -14.79 10.98
CA VAL A 167 11.19 -13.41 10.48
C VAL A 167 11.97 -13.29 9.19
N VAL A 168 11.37 -12.67 8.20
CA VAL A 168 11.95 -12.50 6.86
C VAL A 168 12.08 -11.03 6.52
N ASP A 169 13.18 -10.69 5.86
CA ASP A 169 13.40 -9.35 5.32
C ASP A 169 13.07 -9.35 3.83
N ILE A 170 12.15 -8.49 3.43
CA ILE A 170 11.66 -8.40 2.05
C ILE A 170 11.67 -6.93 1.65
N PRO A 171 12.32 -6.59 0.52
CA PRO A 171 12.26 -5.24 -0.03
C PRO A 171 10.80 -4.82 -0.30
N VAL A 172 10.46 -3.60 0.09
CA VAL A 172 9.07 -3.10 0.02
C VAL A 172 8.53 -3.10 -1.42
N GLU A 173 9.41 -2.87 -2.41
CA GLU A 173 9.07 -2.89 -3.83
C GLU A 173 8.66 -4.28 -4.33
N ALA A 174 9.07 -5.33 -3.63
CA ALA A 174 8.75 -6.72 -3.99
C ALA A 174 7.46 -7.22 -3.33
N LEU A 175 6.91 -6.44 -2.39
CA LEU A 175 5.70 -6.80 -1.67
C LEU A 175 4.45 -6.43 -2.46
N LYS A 176 3.56 -7.40 -2.59
CA LYS A 176 2.18 -7.19 -3.05
C LYS A 176 1.24 -7.41 -1.88
N ARG A 177 0.34 -6.47 -1.67
CA ARG A 177 -0.68 -6.59 -0.63
C ARG A 177 -1.75 -7.60 -1.05
N GLU A 178 -2.10 -8.52 -0.17
CA GLU A 178 -3.20 -9.45 -0.28
C GLU A 178 -4.09 -9.35 0.97
N GLY A 179 -5.19 -8.61 0.87
CA GLY A 179 -6.09 -8.36 2.01
C GLY A 179 -5.63 -7.21 2.91
N GLN A 180 -6.03 -7.25 4.20
CA GLN A 180 -5.85 -6.12 5.13
C GLN A 180 -4.44 -6.03 5.70
N SER A 181 -3.82 -7.16 6.06
CA SER A 181 -2.52 -7.20 6.75
C SER A 181 -1.55 -8.24 6.20
N LEU A 182 -1.89 -8.88 5.09
CA LEU A 182 -1.07 -9.91 4.45
C LEU A 182 -0.38 -9.37 3.21
N TYR A 183 0.84 -9.84 3.03
CA TYR A 183 1.67 -9.51 1.87
C TYR A 183 2.17 -10.79 1.20
N SER A 184 2.32 -10.75 -0.12
CA SER A 184 2.98 -11.80 -0.90
C SER A 184 4.18 -11.23 -1.63
N THR A 185 5.12 -12.09 -1.99
CA THR A 185 6.26 -11.75 -2.82
C THR A 185 6.55 -12.87 -3.81
N SER A 186 7.03 -12.51 -4.99
CA SER A 186 7.56 -13.45 -5.98
C SER A 186 9.09 -13.55 -5.96
N GLN A 187 9.75 -12.74 -5.11
CA GLN A 187 11.21 -12.74 -5.00
C GLN A 187 11.70 -13.75 -3.96
N PRO A 188 12.93 -14.24 -4.08
CA PRO A 188 13.52 -15.11 -3.08
C PRO A 188 13.65 -14.39 -1.74
N ILE A 189 13.29 -15.10 -0.68
CA ILE A 189 13.16 -14.56 0.67
C ILE A 189 14.47 -14.80 1.42
N GLN A 190 14.92 -13.80 2.16
CA GLN A 190 16.03 -13.95 3.11
C GLN A 190 15.49 -14.00 4.54
N VAL A 191 15.85 -15.07 5.27
CA VAL A 191 15.51 -15.18 6.68
C VAL A 191 16.40 -14.20 7.46
N SER A 192 15.78 -13.29 8.21
CA SER A 192 16.51 -12.34 9.05
C SER A 192 17.09 -13.05 10.26
N THR A 193 18.42 -13.00 10.41
CA THR A 193 19.12 -13.53 11.58
C THR A 193 19.21 -12.51 12.72
N THR A 194 18.96 -11.24 12.44
CA THR A 194 19.07 -10.10 13.36
C THR A 194 17.71 -9.56 13.81
N ALA A 195 16.63 -10.33 13.57
CA ALA A 195 15.30 -9.92 13.98
C ALA A 195 15.22 -9.73 15.48
N GLN A 196 14.64 -8.61 15.91
CA GLN A 196 14.34 -8.33 17.32
C GLN A 196 12.83 -8.30 17.53
N VAL A 197 12.39 -9.09 18.50
CA VAL A 197 10.98 -9.28 18.84
C VAL A 197 10.71 -8.76 20.24
N LEU A 198 9.62 -8.05 20.42
CA LEU A 198 9.12 -7.59 21.71
C LEU A 198 7.79 -8.28 21.99
N GLN A 199 7.72 -9.07 23.07
CA GLN A 199 6.49 -9.71 23.52
C GLN A 199 5.62 -8.73 24.32
N GLY A 200 4.30 -8.89 24.28
CA GLY A 200 3.34 -8.03 25.00
C GLY A 200 3.16 -6.65 24.35
N SER A 201 3.49 -6.53 23.09
CA SER A 201 3.37 -5.29 22.34
C SER A 201 2.94 -5.56 20.92
N ILE A 202 2.31 -4.58 20.28
CA ILE A 202 1.94 -4.60 18.87
C ILE A 202 2.48 -3.35 18.18
N GLU A 203 2.73 -3.45 16.87
CA GLU A 203 3.03 -2.29 16.05
C GLU A 203 1.70 -1.67 15.58
N ALA A 204 1.47 -0.39 15.88
CA ALA A 204 0.34 0.34 15.35
C ALA A 204 0.51 0.62 13.85
N SER A 205 -0.58 0.99 13.17
CA SER A 205 -0.50 1.52 11.81
C SER A 205 0.42 2.74 11.76
N ASN A 206 1.17 2.91 10.67
CA ASN A 206 2.00 4.09 10.43
C ASN A 206 1.25 5.21 9.68
N VAL A 207 -0.07 5.10 9.55
CA VAL A 207 -0.94 6.08 8.87
C VAL A 207 -1.18 7.29 9.78
N ASP A 208 -0.91 8.49 9.26
CA ASP A 208 -1.34 9.75 9.90
C ASP A 208 -2.75 10.14 9.44
N LEU A 209 -3.73 10.01 10.33
CA LEU A 209 -5.13 10.35 10.05
C LEU A 209 -5.29 11.79 9.56
N SER A 210 -4.63 12.74 10.23
CA SER A 210 -4.78 14.16 9.92
C SER A 210 -4.25 14.47 8.52
N GLY A 211 -3.10 13.92 8.18
CA GLY A 211 -2.50 14.02 6.86
C GLY A 211 -3.37 13.39 5.77
N GLN A 212 -3.90 12.18 6.03
CA GLN A 212 -4.79 11.50 5.08
C GLN A 212 -6.10 12.27 4.83
N MET A 213 -6.69 12.87 5.87
CA MET A 213 -7.91 13.68 5.72
C MET A 213 -7.65 14.94 4.89
N ILE A 214 -6.50 15.61 5.08
CA ILE A 214 -6.11 16.79 4.27
C ILE A 214 -5.89 16.37 2.81
N GLN A 215 -5.21 15.26 2.58
CA GLN A 215 -5.00 14.73 1.22
C GLN A 215 -6.33 14.36 0.57
N MET A 216 -7.25 13.72 1.28
CA MET A 216 -8.59 13.38 0.79
C MET A 216 -9.34 14.64 0.34
N MET A 217 -9.36 15.69 1.17
CA MET A 217 -10.00 16.96 0.81
C MET A 217 -9.35 17.60 -0.43
N THR A 218 -8.04 17.52 -0.55
CA THR A 218 -7.31 18.07 -1.69
C THR A 218 -7.66 17.31 -2.98
N VAL A 219 -7.69 15.99 -2.92
CA VAL A 219 -8.05 15.11 -4.03
C VAL A 219 -9.49 15.34 -4.47
N MET A 220 -10.43 15.45 -3.50
CA MET A 220 -11.84 15.73 -3.79
C MET A 220 -12.01 17.10 -4.48
N LYS A 221 -11.32 18.15 -4.00
CA LYS A 221 -11.33 19.47 -4.66
C LYS A 221 -10.75 19.43 -6.07
N ALA A 222 -9.67 18.66 -6.28
CA ALA A 222 -9.11 18.46 -7.61
C ALA A 222 -10.10 17.73 -8.54
N TYR A 223 -10.80 16.74 -8.03
CA TYR A 223 -11.88 16.04 -8.76
C TYR A 223 -13.01 17.00 -9.16
N GLU A 224 -13.52 17.80 -8.21
CA GLU A 224 -14.58 18.80 -8.46
C GLU A 224 -14.13 19.86 -9.50
N ALA A 225 -12.87 20.32 -9.41
CA ALA A 225 -12.33 21.27 -10.38
C ALA A 225 -12.30 20.70 -11.80
N ASN A 226 -11.82 19.45 -11.94
CA ASN A 226 -11.79 18.78 -13.25
C ASN A 226 -13.21 18.52 -13.79
N GLN A 227 -14.18 18.20 -12.92
CA GLN A 227 -15.58 18.07 -13.31
C GLN A 227 -16.13 19.39 -13.88
N LYS A 228 -15.84 20.52 -13.24
CA LYS A 228 -16.23 21.83 -13.76
C LYS A 228 -15.59 22.16 -15.10
N VAL A 229 -14.33 21.79 -15.31
CA VAL A 229 -13.68 21.95 -16.62
C VAL A 229 -14.42 21.18 -17.69
N ILE A 230 -14.78 19.91 -17.42
CA ILE A 230 -15.56 19.08 -18.38
C ILE A 230 -16.91 19.74 -18.69
N GLN A 231 -17.64 20.22 -17.67
CA GLN A 231 -18.91 20.91 -17.87
C GLN A 231 -18.76 22.18 -18.74
N THR A 232 -17.72 22.98 -18.46
CA THR A 232 -17.45 24.21 -19.24
C THR A 232 -17.09 23.88 -20.69
N GLU A 233 -16.33 22.81 -20.93
CA GLU A 233 -15.99 22.36 -22.29
C GLU A 233 -17.22 21.84 -23.04
N ASP A 234 -18.11 21.12 -22.35
CA ASP A 234 -19.36 20.63 -22.92
C ASP A 234 -20.30 21.79 -23.29
N GLU A 235 -20.44 22.79 -22.41
CA GLU A 235 -21.19 24.01 -22.73
C GLU A 235 -20.61 24.76 -23.94
N MET A 236 -19.27 24.86 -24.02
CA MET A 236 -18.63 25.50 -25.19
C MET A 236 -18.84 24.72 -26.47
N LEU A 237 -18.78 23.38 -26.41
CA LEU A 237 -19.10 22.52 -27.55
C LEU A 237 -20.57 22.66 -27.97
N GLY A 238 -21.49 22.68 -27.01
CA GLY A 238 -22.91 22.89 -27.25
C GLY A 238 -23.19 24.22 -27.95
N LYS A 239 -22.56 25.31 -27.53
CA LYS A 239 -22.67 26.62 -28.19
C LYS A 239 -22.06 26.57 -29.59
N ALA A 240 -20.86 25.99 -29.73
CA ALA A 240 -20.22 25.90 -31.05
C ALA A 240 -21.07 25.14 -32.07
N VAL A 241 -21.70 24.02 -31.68
CA VAL A 241 -22.56 23.23 -32.55
C VAL A 241 -23.88 23.95 -32.86
N ASN A 242 -24.54 24.56 -31.88
CA ASN A 242 -25.84 25.17 -32.02
C ASN A 242 -25.81 26.57 -32.63
N GLU A 243 -24.73 27.36 -32.39
CA GLU A 243 -24.64 28.72 -32.90
C GLU A 243 -23.91 28.81 -34.24
N VAL A 244 -22.86 28.01 -34.48
CA VAL A 244 -22.10 27.99 -35.72
C VAL A 244 -22.81 27.13 -36.79
N GLY A 245 -23.61 26.14 -36.40
CA GLY A 245 -24.37 25.29 -37.31
C GLY A 245 -25.71 25.89 -37.79
N LYS A 246 -26.05 27.14 -37.41
CA LYS A 246 -27.28 27.84 -37.83
C LYS A 246 -27.06 28.81 -38.99
N ILE A 247 -25.97 28.71 -39.73
CA ILE A 247 -25.70 29.49 -40.93
C ILE A 247 -26.19 28.71 -42.17
#